data_57eb51045ffaa1d9d38c73d2f049c5a6
#
_entry.id   57eb51045ffaa1d9d38c73d2f049c5a6
#
_cell.length_a   1.000
_cell.length_b   1.000
_cell.length_c   1.000
_cell.angle_alpha   90.00
_cell.angle_beta   90.00
_cell.angle_gamma   90.00
#
_symmetry.space_group_name_H-M   'P 1'
#
loop_
_entity.id
_entity.type
_entity.pdbx_description
1 polymer ?
#
loop_
_entity_poly.entity_id
_entity_poly.type
_entity_poly.pdbx_seq_one_letter_code
_entity_poly.pdbx_strand_id
1 'polypeptide(L)'
;QSVWRMYCAGYERSYSLEEITKEWNAFKHCLTFHGITYRTDFYRKFGHKLPENIYYEDQEFASIPCCHAASVWPLKLFLYQYRVGDPEQSVSVRNRIRRLAHVERVTKDMLLYRRKHEELSPAAGEFLYKKTESVILSYYVAACILMKNRVEGRRQAGQYTRILAEISPEIYRRIFRKYKLYVLMSRLHVPERAYRSLLDSRLYGILRRSHRIEKE
;
A
#
# COMPACT_ATOMS: atom_id res chain seq x y z
N GLN A 1 11.89 6.80 23.73
CA GLN A 1 11.00 6.46 22.61
C GLN A 1 10.96 7.65 21.68
N SER A 2 11.29 7.47 20.40
CA SER A 2 11.15 8.53 19.40
C SER A 2 9.72 8.52 18.86
N VAL A 3 9.06 9.66 18.85
CA VAL A 3 7.74 9.86 18.25
C VAL A 3 7.92 10.44 16.85
N TRP A 4 7.27 9.83 15.86
CA TRP A 4 7.26 10.31 14.49
C TRP A 4 5.84 10.76 14.13
N ARG A 5 5.70 11.99 13.66
CA ARG A 5 4.43 12.53 13.17
C ARG A 5 4.46 12.63 11.66
N MET A 6 3.45 12.07 11.00
CA MET A 6 3.29 12.18 9.55
C MET A 6 2.16 13.13 9.23
N TYR A 7 2.42 14.05 8.31
CA TYR A 7 1.46 15.02 7.82
C TYR A 7 1.18 14.80 6.34
N CYS A 8 -0.05 15.04 5.90
CA CYS A 8 -0.35 15.25 4.49
C CYS A 8 0.09 16.67 4.07
N ALA A 9 0.28 16.89 2.77
CA ALA A 9 0.41 18.23 2.25
C ALA A 9 -0.95 18.95 2.25
N GLY A 10 -0.99 20.19 2.71
CA GLY A 10 -2.15 21.09 2.58
C GLY A 10 -3.35 20.73 3.45
N TYR A 11 -3.51 21.40 4.60
CA TYR A 11 -4.60 21.11 5.55
C TYR A 11 -5.85 21.98 5.37
N GLU A 12 -5.81 22.99 4.55
CA GLU A 12 -6.82 24.06 4.58
C GLU A 12 -7.85 24.00 3.46
N ARG A 13 -7.83 22.94 2.65
CA ARG A 13 -8.78 22.74 1.54
C ARG A 13 -9.07 21.28 1.28
N SER A 14 -10.13 21.04 0.53
CA SER A 14 -10.41 19.70 -0.04
C SER A 14 -9.56 19.44 -1.29
N TYR A 15 -9.32 18.16 -1.54
CA TYR A 15 -8.61 17.65 -2.71
C TYR A 15 -9.47 16.65 -3.46
N SER A 16 -9.43 16.72 -4.78
CA SER A 16 -9.96 15.67 -5.65
C SER A 16 -9.00 14.47 -5.70
N LEU A 17 -9.48 13.30 -6.11
CA LEU A 17 -8.62 12.15 -6.34
C LEU A 17 -7.58 12.40 -7.44
N GLU A 18 -7.87 13.27 -8.41
CA GLU A 18 -6.94 13.64 -9.45
C GLU A 18 -5.73 14.41 -8.88
N GLU A 19 -5.96 15.39 -8.01
CA GLU A 19 -4.89 16.10 -7.31
C GLU A 19 -4.07 15.16 -6.43
N ILE A 20 -4.74 14.28 -5.65
CA ILE A 20 -4.08 13.29 -4.80
C ILE A 20 -3.21 12.33 -5.61
N THR A 21 -3.68 11.85 -6.76
CA THR A 21 -2.89 10.94 -7.59
C THR A 21 -1.72 11.62 -8.28
N LYS A 22 -1.84 12.90 -8.63
CA LYS A 22 -0.72 13.72 -9.14
C LYS A 22 0.32 13.95 -8.05
N GLU A 23 -0.11 14.27 -6.84
CA GLU A 23 0.75 14.54 -5.68
C GLU A 23 0.89 13.31 -4.75
N TRP A 24 0.88 12.12 -5.30
CA TRP A 24 0.83 10.86 -4.57
C TRP A 24 1.81 10.76 -3.39
N ASN A 25 3.04 11.23 -3.57
CA ASN A 25 4.05 11.18 -2.52
C ASN A 25 3.69 12.02 -1.29
N ALA A 26 2.91 13.07 -1.45
CA ALA A 26 2.44 13.92 -0.37
C ALA A 26 1.30 13.28 0.44
N PHE A 27 0.53 12.37 -0.17
CA PHE A 27 -0.69 11.81 0.44
C PHE A 27 -0.58 10.34 0.85
N LYS A 28 0.22 9.53 0.17
CA LYS A 28 0.23 8.06 0.28
C LYS A 28 0.38 7.52 1.70
N HIS A 29 1.12 8.23 2.57
CA HIS A 29 1.38 7.78 3.94
C HIS A 29 0.22 8.07 4.90
N CYS A 30 -0.63 9.04 4.57
CA CYS A 30 -1.82 9.39 5.34
C CYS A 30 -3.07 8.62 4.89
N LEU A 31 -3.05 8.06 3.68
CA LEU A 31 -4.14 7.27 3.12
C LEU A 31 -4.06 5.79 3.56
N THR A 32 -3.99 5.58 4.86
CA THR A 32 -4.01 4.27 5.52
C THR A 32 -5.25 4.17 6.40
N PHE A 33 -5.62 2.99 6.84
CA PHE A 33 -6.80 2.84 7.69
C PHE A 33 -6.72 3.63 9.01
N HIS A 34 -5.52 3.87 9.53
CA HIS A 34 -5.34 4.73 10.72
C HIS A 34 -5.48 6.23 10.39
N GLY A 35 -5.31 6.62 9.14
CA GLY A 35 -5.30 8.00 8.68
C GLY A 35 -6.59 8.42 7.96
N ILE A 36 -7.51 7.51 7.68
CA ILE A 36 -8.76 7.80 6.95
C ILE A 36 -9.96 7.74 7.88
N THR A 37 -10.80 8.76 7.79
CA THR A 37 -12.12 8.79 8.41
C THR A 37 -13.16 9.04 7.32
N TYR A 38 -14.19 8.22 7.26
CA TYR A 38 -15.32 8.40 6.37
C TYR A 38 -16.53 8.97 7.11
N ARG A 39 -17.31 9.79 6.44
CA ARG A 39 -18.64 10.13 6.95
C ARG A 39 -19.47 8.85 7.04
N THR A 40 -20.16 8.66 8.14
CA THR A 40 -20.92 7.43 8.42
C THR A 40 -22.03 7.18 7.38
N ASP A 41 -22.74 8.23 6.96
CA ASP A 41 -23.78 8.16 5.95
C ASP A 41 -23.22 7.74 4.58
N PHE A 42 -22.07 8.29 4.18
CA PHE A 42 -21.35 7.89 2.97
C PHE A 42 -20.97 6.40 3.02
N TYR A 43 -20.29 5.97 4.09
CA TYR A 43 -19.81 4.60 4.20
C TYR A 43 -20.95 3.58 4.24
N ARG A 44 -22.04 3.89 4.95
CA ARG A 44 -23.23 3.02 5.03
C ARG A 44 -23.93 2.88 3.68
N LYS A 45 -24.09 3.99 2.92
CA LYS A 45 -24.68 3.95 1.57
C LYS A 45 -23.82 3.19 0.57
N PHE A 46 -22.50 3.27 0.72
CA PHE A 46 -21.55 2.58 -0.14
C PHE A 46 -21.68 1.05 -0.01
N GLY A 47 -21.97 0.53 1.20
CA GLY A 47 -22.34 -0.87 1.43
C GLY A 47 -21.25 -1.91 1.19
N HIS A 48 -19.98 -1.51 1.03
CA HIS A 48 -18.88 -2.45 0.88
C HIS A 48 -18.65 -3.24 2.17
N LYS A 49 -18.68 -4.56 2.05
CA LYS A 49 -18.39 -5.46 3.17
C LYS A 49 -16.96 -5.94 3.08
N LEU A 50 -16.21 -5.72 4.14
CA LEU A 50 -14.84 -6.22 4.24
C LEU A 50 -14.85 -7.76 4.37
N PRO A 51 -13.87 -8.46 3.77
CA PRO A 51 -13.76 -9.90 3.92
C PRO A 51 -13.42 -10.27 5.36
N GLU A 52 -14.06 -11.33 5.86
CA GLU A 52 -13.80 -11.85 7.20
C GLU A 52 -12.68 -12.89 7.20
N ASN A 53 -12.04 -13.09 8.37
CA ASN A 53 -10.96 -14.08 8.57
C ASN A 53 -9.74 -13.91 7.66
N ILE A 54 -9.48 -12.69 7.21
CA ILE A 54 -8.32 -12.33 6.40
C ILE A 54 -7.58 -11.16 7.04
N TYR A 55 -6.25 -11.15 6.88
CA TYR A 55 -5.42 -10.01 7.26
C TYR A 55 -5.22 -9.09 6.06
N TYR A 56 -4.97 -7.81 6.34
CA TYR A 56 -4.77 -6.75 5.36
C TYR A 56 -6.05 -6.31 4.63
N GLU A 57 -7.24 -6.67 5.15
CA GLU A 57 -8.55 -6.17 4.73
C GLU A 57 -8.65 -4.64 4.87
N ASP A 58 -7.84 -4.09 5.75
CA ASP A 58 -7.66 -2.64 5.94
C ASP A 58 -7.22 -1.91 4.66
N GLN A 59 -6.59 -2.61 3.73
CA GLN A 59 -6.23 -2.05 2.42
C GLN A 59 -7.47 -1.82 1.54
N GLU A 60 -8.46 -2.70 1.62
CA GLU A 60 -9.76 -2.48 0.96
C GLU A 60 -10.51 -1.32 1.60
N PHE A 61 -10.57 -1.28 2.95
CA PHE A 61 -11.15 -0.16 3.68
C PHE A 61 -10.54 1.19 3.27
N ALA A 62 -9.21 1.26 3.19
CA ALA A 62 -8.49 2.48 2.88
C ALA A 62 -8.49 2.83 1.37
N SER A 63 -9.06 1.99 0.51
CA SER A 63 -8.94 2.17 -0.93
C SER A 63 -10.30 2.22 -1.64
N ILE A 64 -11.12 1.20 -1.46
CA ILE A 64 -12.34 1.03 -2.25
C ILE A 64 -13.37 2.15 -1.99
N PRO A 65 -13.75 2.47 -0.74
CA PRO A 65 -14.67 3.58 -0.51
C PRO A 65 -14.09 4.92 -0.96
N CYS A 66 -12.78 5.12 -0.80
CA CYS A 66 -12.11 6.36 -1.20
C CYS A 66 -12.25 6.64 -2.71
N CYS A 67 -12.32 5.58 -3.55
CA CYS A 67 -12.54 5.74 -5.00
C CYS A 67 -13.88 6.39 -5.34
N HIS A 68 -14.84 6.39 -4.43
CA HIS A 68 -16.18 6.99 -4.60
C HIS A 68 -16.35 8.31 -3.85
N ALA A 69 -15.30 8.76 -3.16
CA ALA A 69 -15.36 10.02 -2.45
C ALA A 69 -15.30 11.20 -3.44
N ALA A 70 -16.22 12.15 -3.30
CA ALA A 70 -16.22 13.36 -4.09
C ALA A 70 -15.01 14.25 -3.79
N SER A 71 -14.55 14.26 -2.52
CA SER A 71 -13.38 15.00 -2.09
C SER A 71 -12.77 14.40 -0.82
N VAL A 72 -11.51 14.71 -0.60
CA VAL A 72 -10.76 14.34 0.61
C VAL A 72 -10.28 15.61 1.29
N TRP A 73 -10.54 15.74 2.58
CA TRP A 73 -10.13 16.86 3.40
C TRP A 73 -9.03 16.44 4.38
N PRO A 74 -7.78 16.86 4.21
CA PRO A 74 -6.72 16.58 5.18
C PRO A 74 -6.94 17.37 6.47
N LEU A 75 -6.83 16.68 7.61
CA LEU A 75 -6.94 17.29 8.94
C LEU A 75 -5.62 17.14 9.69
N LYS A 76 -5.16 18.22 10.34
CA LYS A 76 -3.96 18.18 11.20
C LYS A 76 -4.33 17.66 12.60
N LEU A 77 -4.83 16.43 12.65
CA LEU A 77 -5.23 15.78 13.88
C LEU A 77 -4.47 14.47 14.07
N PHE A 78 -3.90 14.26 15.24
CA PHE A 78 -3.21 13.03 15.63
C PHE A 78 -4.13 12.16 16.49
N LEU A 79 -5.06 11.48 15.83
CA LEU A 79 -6.04 10.63 16.51
C LEU A 79 -5.52 9.22 16.80
N TYR A 80 -4.52 8.78 16.08
CA TYR A 80 -4.02 7.40 16.16
C TYR A 80 -2.53 7.36 16.52
N GLN A 81 -2.23 6.62 17.59
CA GLN A 81 -0.85 6.34 17.99
C GLN A 81 -0.52 4.89 17.64
N TYR A 82 0.31 4.71 16.63
CA TYR A 82 0.71 3.38 16.16
C TYR A 82 1.93 2.88 16.92
N ARG A 83 1.72 1.88 17.80
CA ARG A 83 2.81 1.19 18.49
C ARG A 83 3.52 0.27 17.51
N VAL A 84 4.84 0.41 17.37
CA VAL A 84 5.65 -0.43 16.50
C VAL A 84 6.65 -1.26 17.30
N GLY A 85 7.08 -2.40 16.72
CA GLY A 85 8.16 -3.23 17.29
C GLY A 85 7.69 -4.46 18.08
N ASP A 86 6.37 -4.71 18.18
CA ASP A 86 5.86 -5.95 18.75
C ASP A 86 6.01 -7.09 17.72
N PRO A 87 6.67 -8.22 18.08
CA PRO A 87 6.85 -9.36 17.18
C PRO A 87 5.53 -10.01 16.70
N GLU A 88 4.46 -9.88 17.48
CA GLU A 88 3.15 -10.46 17.16
C GLU A 88 2.33 -9.59 16.20
N GLN A 89 2.75 -8.36 15.92
CA GLN A 89 2.07 -7.49 14.97
C GLN A 89 2.02 -8.07 13.56
N SER A 90 0.96 -7.74 12.82
CA SER A 90 0.78 -8.14 11.41
C SER A 90 1.94 -7.72 10.52
N VAL A 91 2.58 -6.61 10.82
CA VAL A 91 3.72 -6.03 10.09
C VAL A 91 5.08 -6.67 10.45
N SER A 92 5.15 -7.56 11.45
CA SER A 92 6.39 -8.26 11.77
C SER A 92 6.87 -9.13 10.58
N VAL A 93 8.18 -9.31 10.45
CA VAL A 93 8.79 -10.10 9.35
C VAL A 93 8.18 -11.50 9.26
N ARG A 94 8.05 -12.19 10.41
CA ARG A 94 7.45 -13.53 10.49
C ARG A 94 6.02 -13.54 9.94
N ASN A 95 5.20 -12.62 10.38
CA ASN A 95 3.79 -12.55 10.00
C ASN A 95 3.62 -12.12 8.54
N ARG A 96 4.43 -11.20 8.03
CA ARG A 96 4.43 -10.81 6.60
C ARG A 96 4.71 -12.00 5.68
N ILE A 97 5.68 -12.86 6.03
CA ILE A 97 6.00 -14.06 5.25
C ILE A 97 4.86 -15.09 5.36
N ARG A 98 4.36 -15.33 6.57
CA ARG A 98 3.29 -16.32 6.81
C ARG A 98 1.98 -15.98 6.11
N ARG A 99 1.72 -14.68 5.90
CA ARG A 99 0.45 -14.17 5.40
C ARG A 99 0.50 -13.70 3.94
N LEU A 100 1.43 -14.20 3.14
CA LEU A 100 1.53 -13.85 1.72
C LEU A 100 0.23 -14.14 0.96
N ALA A 101 -0.44 -15.27 1.25
CA ALA A 101 -1.71 -15.63 0.64
C ALA A 101 -2.84 -14.61 0.95
N HIS A 102 -2.80 -13.97 2.12
CA HIS A 102 -3.76 -12.91 2.45
C HIS A 102 -3.52 -11.66 1.61
N VAL A 103 -2.25 -11.29 1.38
CA VAL A 103 -1.89 -10.18 0.47
C VAL A 103 -2.34 -10.48 -0.96
N GLU A 104 -2.16 -11.72 -1.45
CA GLU A 104 -2.64 -12.15 -2.76
C GLU A 104 -4.16 -12.00 -2.88
N ARG A 105 -4.89 -12.44 -1.85
CA ARG A 105 -6.36 -12.34 -1.83
C ARG A 105 -6.82 -10.88 -1.88
N VAL A 106 -6.34 -10.03 -1.00
CA VAL A 106 -6.74 -8.62 -0.92
C VAL A 106 -6.43 -7.89 -2.22
N THR A 107 -5.23 -8.06 -2.78
CA THR A 107 -4.88 -7.41 -4.05
C THR A 107 -5.71 -7.90 -5.22
N LYS A 108 -6.04 -9.20 -5.24
CA LYS A 108 -6.96 -9.77 -6.22
C LYS A 108 -8.34 -9.13 -6.12
N ASP A 109 -8.88 -9.02 -4.91
CA ASP A 109 -10.20 -8.44 -4.68
C ASP A 109 -10.24 -6.96 -5.10
N MET A 110 -9.20 -6.18 -4.78
CA MET A 110 -9.06 -4.79 -5.25
C MET A 110 -9.01 -4.68 -6.77
N LEU A 111 -8.29 -5.56 -7.47
CA LEU A 111 -8.20 -5.56 -8.94
C LEU A 111 -9.49 -6.03 -9.59
N LEU A 112 -10.16 -7.04 -9.03
CA LEU A 112 -11.47 -7.49 -9.49
C LEU A 112 -12.53 -6.40 -9.28
N TYR A 113 -12.45 -5.68 -8.15
CA TYR A 113 -13.29 -4.52 -7.92
C TYR A 113 -13.12 -3.47 -9.03
N ARG A 114 -11.87 -3.08 -9.36
CA ARG A 114 -11.60 -2.15 -10.46
C ARG A 114 -12.13 -2.64 -11.80
N ARG A 115 -12.00 -3.93 -12.09
CA ARG A 115 -12.51 -4.53 -13.33
C ARG A 115 -14.03 -4.54 -13.41
N LYS A 116 -14.71 -4.76 -12.27
CA LYS A 116 -16.17 -4.77 -12.19
C LYS A 116 -16.78 -3.36 -12.27
N HIS A 117 -16.04 -2.35 -11.84
CA HIS A 117 -16.49 -0.96 -11.76
C HIS A 117 -15.78 -0.11 -12.83
N GLU A 118 -16.17 -0.32 -14.08
CA GLU A 118 -15.63 0.43 -15.24
C GLU A 118 -16.05 1.89 -15.23
N GLU A 119 -17.17 2.22 -14.55
CA GLU A 119 -17.69 3.56 -14.34
C GLU A 119 -16.81 4.45 -13.44
N LEU A 120 -15.85 3.89 -12.72
CA LEU A 120 -14.91 4.66 -11.92
C LEU A 120 -14.16 5.68 -12.79
N SER A 121 -14.11 6.92 -12.33
CA SER A 121 -13.35 7.96 -13.01
C SER A 121 -11.88 7.53 -13.24
N PRO A 122 -11.20 8.07 -14.26
CA PRO A 122 -9.77 7.77 -14.47
C PRO A 122 -8.91 8.02 -13.23
N ALA A 123 -9.20 9.09 -12.46
CA ALA A 123 -8.49 9.41 -11.24
C ALA A 123 -8.75 8.38 -10.12
N ALA A 124 -9.98 7.90 -9.96
CA ALA A 124 -10.34 6.85 -9.01
C ALA A 124 -9.67 5.52 -9.37
N GLY A 125 -9.67 5.17 -10.66
CA GLY A 125 -8.94 4.00 -11.16
C GLY A 125 -7.44 4.09 -10.91
N GLU A 126 -6.84 5.24 -11.18
CA GLU A 126 -5.41 5.50 -10.92
C GLU A 126 -5.09 5.42 -9.43
N PHE A 127 -5.93 5.99 -8.57
CA PHE A 127 -5.80 5.90 -7.13
C PHE A 127 -5.77 4.44 -6.66
N LEU A 128 -6.74 3.63 -7.12
CA LEU A 128 -6.83 2.22 -6.75
C LEU A 128 -5.61 1.43 -7.25
N TYR A 129 -5.13 1.69 -8.46
CA TYR A 129 -3.89 1.08 -8.97
C TYR A 129 -2.67 1.45 -8.12
N LYS A 130 -2.49 2.70 -7.72
CA LYS A 130 -1.38 3.12 -6.86
C LYS A 130 -1.44 2.46 -5.49
N LYS A 131 -2.63 2.33 -4.91
CA LYS A 131 -2.85 1.61 -3.65
C LYS A 131 -2.50 0.13 -3.80
N THR A 132 -3.07 -0.54 -4.80
CA THR A 132 -2.82 -1.97 -5.06
C THR A 132 -1.34 -2.24 -5.36
N GLU A 133 -0.69 -1.40 -6.16
CA GLU A 133 0.74 -1.50 -6.44
C GLU A 133 1.58 -1.46 -5.16
N SER A 134 1.26 -0.57 -4.23
CA SER A 134 1.97 -0.48 -2.94
C SER A 134 1.88 -1.80 -2.16
N VAL A 135 0.72 -2.42 -2.12
CA VAL A 135 0.49 -3.71 -1.46
C VAL A 135 1.25 -4.84 -2.16
N ILE A 136 1.22 -4.89 -3.50
CA ILE A 136 1.98 -5.87 -4.30
C ILE A 136 3.49 -5.74 -4.05
N LEU A 137 4.01 -4.52 -3.97
CA LEU A 137 5.44 -4.32 -3.69
C LEU A 137 5.81 -4.80 -2.29
N SER A 138 4.92 -4.67 -1.30
CA SER A 138 5.14 -5.23 0.03
C SER A 138 5.22 -6.77 0.02
N TYR A 139 4.43 -7.43 -0.85
CA TYR A 139 4.53 -8.87 -1.10
C TYR A 139 5.90 -9.25 -1.64
N TYR A 140 6.38 -8.56 -2.68
CA TYR A 140 7.70 -8.86 -3.25
C TYR A 140 8.84 -8.65 -2.26
N VAL A 141 8.74 -7.64 -1.40
CA VAL A 141 9.68 -7.48 -0.28
C VAL A 141 9.65 -8.71 0.63
N ALA A 142 8.48 -9.16 1.04
CA ALA A 142 8.35 -10.32 1.94
C ALA A 142 8.87 -11.61 1.28
N ALA A 143 8.49 -11.89 0.05
CA ALA A 143 8.87 -13.10 -0.68
C ALA A 143 10.35 -13.09 -1.12
N CYS A 144 10.82 -11.99 -1.72
CA CYS A 144 12.13 -11.93 -2.36
C CYS A 144 13.27 -11.47 -1.43
N ILE A 145 12.96 -10.68 -0.37
CA ILE A 145 13.98 -10.09 0.49
C ILE A 145 13.94 -10.66 1.92
N LEU A 146 12.76 -10.88 2.51
CA LEU A 146 12.65 -11.29 3.90
C LEU A 146 12.62 -12.81 4.09
N MET A 147 12.07 -13.55 3.13
CA MET A 147 12.01 -15.01 3.20
C MET A 147 13.42 -15.61 3.14
N LYS A 148 13.77 -16.50 4.12
CA LYS A 148 15.07 -17.17 4.17
C LYS A 148 15.32 -18.05 2.93
N ASN A 149 14.34 -18.86 2.55
CA ASN A 149 14.40 -19.65 1.32
C ASN A 149 14.14 -18.77 0.10
N ARG A 150 15.21 -18.22 -0.46
CA ARG A 150 15.16 -17.31 -1.61
C ARG A 150 14.63 -17.96 -2.89
N VAL A 151 14.84 -19.26 -3.06
CA VAL A 151 14.34 -20.02 -4.22
C VAL A 151 12.81 -20.09 -4.15
N GLU A 152 12.29 -20.50 -3.00
CA GLU A 152 10.85 -20.57 -2.76
C GLU A 152 10.19 -19.20 -2.86
N GLY A 153 10.81 -18.17 -2.27
CA GLY A 153 10.31 -16.80 -2.37
C GLY A 153 10.18 -16.30 -3.81
N ARG A 154 11.19 -16.58 -4.67
CA ARG A 154 11.11 -16.24 -6.10
C ARG A 154 10.05 -17.05 -6.83
N ARG A 155 9.87 -18.32 -6.48
CA ARG A 155 8.82 -19.18 -7.06
C ARG A 155 7.43 -18.60 -6.78
N GLN A 156 7.15 -18.26 -5.51
CA GLN A 156 5.89 -17.65 -5.10
C GLN A 156 5.68 -16.29 -5.79
N ALA A 157 6.69 -15.42 -5.79
CA ALA A 157 6.63 -14.14 -6.47
C ALA A 157 6.34 -14.28 -7.98
N GLY A 158 6.91 -15.30 -8.64
CA GLY A 158 6.65 -15.61 -10.04
C GLY A 158 5.23 -16.07 -10.30
N GLN A 159 4.69 -16.96 -9.46
CA GLN A 159 3.31 -17.42 -9.54
C GLN A 159 2.33 -16.26 -9.35
N TYR A 160 2.53 -15.49 -8.29
CA TYR A 160 1.70 -14.32 -8.02
C TYR A 160 1.71 -13.31 -9.17
N THR A 161 2.90 -13.03 -9.75
CA THR A 161 3.02 -12.09 -10.89
C THR A 161 2.24 -12.58 -12.12
N ARG A 162 2.18 -13.90 -12.36
CA ARG A 162 1.36 -14.47 -13.45
C ARG A 162 -0.13 -14.27 -13.19
N ILE A 163 -0.59 -14.53 -11.97
CA ILE A 163 -1.99 -14.30 -11.57
C ILE A 163 -2.35 -12.81 -11.77
N LEU A 164 -1.47 -11.89 -11.39
CA LEU A 164 -1.69 -10.46 -11.59
C LEU A 164 -1.78 -10.09 -13.08
N ALA A 165 -0.98 -10.72 -13.95
CA ALA A 165 -1.04 -10.49 -15.39
C ALA A 165 -2.39 -10.93 -16.00
N GLU A 166 -2.94 -12.04 -15.52
CA GLU A 166 -4.25 -12.56 -15.96
C GLU A 166 -5.42 -11.68 -15.50
N ILE A 167 -5.35 -11.15 -14.27
CA ILE A 167 -6.41 -10.32 -13.69
C ILE A 167 -6.38 -8.90 -14.27
N SER A 168 -5.21 -8.30 -14.39
CA SER A 168 -5.03 -6.92 -14.82
C SER A 168 -3.70 -6.71 -15.56
N PRO A 169 -3.73 -6.71 -16.91
CA PRO A 169 -2.56 -6.39 -17.72
C PRO A 169 -1.97 -5.01 -17.40
N GLU A 170 -2.79 -4.06 -16.94
CA GLU A 170 -2.37 -2.72 -16.54
C GLU A 170 -1.48 -2.78 -15.29
N ILE A 171 -1.91 -3.47 -14.23
CA ILE A 171 -1.09 -3.60 -13.02
C ILE A 171 0.19 -4.38 -13.33
N TYR A 172 0.12 -5.41 -14.17
CA TYR A 172 1.29 -6.17 -14.58
C TYR A 172 2.35 -5.27 -15.24
N ARG A 173 1.96 -4.40 -16.20
CA ARG A 173 2.88 -3.44 -16.85
C ARG A 173 3.55 -2.52 -15.83
N ARG A 174 2.83 -2.05 -14.82
CA ARG A 174 3.32 -1.16 -13.76
C ARG A 174 4.35 -1.83 -12.85
N ILE A 175 4.12 -3.10 -12.50
CA ILE A 175 4.95 -3.81 -11.50
C ILE A 175 6.11 -4.60 -12.11
N PHE A 176 6.05 -4.96 -13.40
CA PHE A 176 6.96 -5.95 -13.99
C PHE A 176 8.46 -5.60 -13.86
N ARG A 177 8.82 -4.34 -14.08
CA ARG A 177 10.22 -3.89 -13.90
C ARG A 177 10.66 -3.99 -12.45
N LYS A 178 9.76 -3.65 -11.52
CA LYS A 178 10.01 -3.73 -10.07
C LYS A 178 10.11 -5.18 -9.62
N TYR A 179 9.21 -6.05 -10.10
CA TYR A 179 9.30 -7.50 -9.88
C TYR A 179 10.66 -8.05 -10.30
N LYS A 180 11.13 -7.75 -11.53
CA LYS A 180 12.46 -8.19 -11.99
C LYS A 180 13.59 -7.71 -11.07
N LEU A 181 13.51 -6.48 -10.59
CA LEU A 181 14.48 -5.94 -9.64
C LEU A 181 14.49 -6.73 -8.32
N TYR A 182 13.32 -7.03 -7.75
CA TYR A 182 13.24 -7.85 -6.54
C TYR A 182 13.77 -9.27 -6.75
N VAL A 183 13.48 -9.88 -7.90
CA VAL A 183 14.04 -11.19 -8.27
C VAL A 183 15.57 -11.14 -8.37
N LEU A 184 16.12 -10.09 -8.99
CA LEU A 184 17.57 -9.90 -9.08
C LEU A 184 18.21 -9.72 -7.69
N MET A 185 17.64 -8.85 -6.85
CA MET A 185 18.10 -8.67 -5.46
C MET A 185 18.05 -9.99 -4.67
N SER A 186 17.00 -10.80 -4.90
CA SER A 186 16.86 -12.11 -4.28
C SER A 186 17.94 -13.10 -4.76
N ARG A 187 18.29 -13.09 -6.05
CA ARG A 187 19.38 -13.92 -6.61
C ARG A 187 20.76 -13.51 -6.06
N LEU A 188 20.96 -12.22 -5.90
CA LEU A 188 22.19 -11.66 -5.31
C LEU A 188 22.21 -11.77 -3.78
N HIS A 189 21.20 -12.40 -3.16
CA HIS A 189 21.09 -12.55 -1.70
C HIS A 189 21.21 -11.22 -0.93
N VAL A 190 20.70 -10.12 -1.52
CA VAL A 190 20.71 -8.80 -0.86
C VAL A 190 20.09 -8.93 0.53
N PRO A 191 20.82 -8.61 1.61
CA PRO A 191 20.29 -8.72 2.96
C PRO A 191 19.28 -7.60 3.24
N GLU A 192 18.35 -7.88 4.17
CA GLU A 192 17.32 -6.91 4.56
C GLU A 192 17.90 -5.55 4.97
N ARG A 193 19.03 -5.54 5.70
CA ARG A 193 19.70 -4.30 6.12
C ARG A 193 20.13 -3.44 4.93
N ALA A 194 20.76 -4.05 3.92
CA ALA A 194 21.16 -3.34 2.69
C ALA A 194 19.96 -2.84 1.91
N TYR A 195 18.89 -3.65 1.81
CA TYR A 195 17.63 -3.21 1.18
C TYR A 195 17.01 -2.01 1.92
N ARG A 196 16.96 -2.03 3.25
CA ARG A 196 16.46 -0.91 4.06
C ARG A 196 17.32 0.34 3.87
N SER A 197 18.64 0.22 3.89
CA SER A 197 19.57 1.34 3.65
C SER A 197 19.35 1.98 2.26
N LEU A 198 19.11 1.16 1.23
CA LEU A 198 18.75 1.66 -0.11
C LEU A 198 17.43 2.43 -0.14
N LEU A 199 16.43 1.97 0.62
CA LEU A 199 15.17 2.68 0.77
C LEU A 199 15.35 3.99 1.54
N ASP A 200 16.05 3.94 2.67
CA ASP A 200 16.26 5.11 3.54
C ASP A 200 17.00 6.22 2.81
N SER A 201 18.00 5.89 1.99
CA SER A 201 18.74 6.87 1.18
C SER A 201 17.85 7.58 0.14
N ARG A 202 16.89 6.87 -0.48
CA ARG A 202 15.92 7.41 -1.45
C ARG A 202 14.71 8.05 -0.75
N LEU A 203 14.19 7.40 0.27
CA LEU A 203 13.05 7.90 1.06
C LEU A 203 13.43 9.14 1.83
N TYR A 204 14.62 9.22 2.41
CA TYR A 204 15.09 10.41 3.11
C TYR A 204 15.17 11.62 2.17
N GLY A 205 15.63 11.43 0.94
CA GLY A 205 15.64 12.47 -0.09
C GLY A 205 14.23 12.90 -0.56
N ILE A 206 13.30 11.96 -0.67
CA ILE A 206 11.92 12.19 -1.13
C ILE A 206 11.05 12.71 0.02
N LEU A 207 11.17 12.13 1.21
CA LEU A 207 10.41 12.55 2.40
C LEU A 207 10.82 13.96 2.86
N ARG A 208 12.10 14.31 2.77
CA ARG A 208 12.59 15.67 3.08
C ARG A 208 12.05 16.73 2.11
N ARG A 209 11.69 16.35 0.88
CA ARG A 209 11.12 17.27 -0.13
C ARG A 209 9.59 17.37 -0.06
N SER A 210 8.89 16.32 0.43
CA SER A 210 7.43 16.23 0.35
C SER A 210 6.69 16.19 1.69
N HIS A 211 7.37 15.98 2.81
CA HIS A 211 6.76 15.94 4.14
C HIS A 211 7.62 16.64 5.17
N ARG A 212 7.01 17.52 5.96
CA ARG A 212 7.62 17.93 7.24
C ARG A 212 7.48 16.74 8.21
N ILE A 213 8.58 16.05 8.45
CA ILE A 213 8.71 15.08 9.53
C ILE A 213 9.30 15.85 10.70
N GLU A 214 8.53 16.04 11.74
CA GLU A 214 9.00 16.61 12.99
C GLU A 214 9.42 15.45 13.90
N LYS A 215 10.64 15.54 14.41
CA LYS A 215 11.17 14.63 15.43
C LYS A 215 11.13 15.37 16.75
N GLU A 216 10.38 14.86 17.72
CA GLU A 216 10.43 15.25 19.12
C GLU A 216 11.39 14.41 19.93
#